data_213dfe75c75d5022a78c1a50330fc623
#
_entry.id   213dfe75c75d5022a78c1a50330fc623
#
_cell.length_a   1.000
_cell.length_b   1.000
_cell.length_c   1.000
_cell.angle_alpha   90.00
_cell.angle_beta   90.00
_cell.angle_gamma   90.00
#
_symmetry.space_group_name_H-M   'P 1'
#
loop_
_entity.id
_entity.type
_entity.pdbx_description
1 polymer ?
#
loop_
_entity_poly.entity_id
_entity_poly.type
_entity_poly.pdbx_seq_one_letter_code
_entity_poly.pdbx_strand_id
1 'polypeptide(L)'
;MNESNPSITTGDVLRPHTPLSAYYRDEIEHDQFLRRIFDDTANDYDRIERVLALGSGSRYRRAALQRAQLSAGAQVLDVGIGTGLVAREALALIGPHGRLVGVDPSPGMMGEVTLLGVELLCGRAEALPQLDATSDFVSMGYALRHIADVSSAFAEFFRVLRPGGRLLILEITKPTGRVGTIALKTYMRTVVPVIAQVVARRRDTAELWRYYWDTIEACIPPDSVLDALRRAGFASAQRHVELGIFSEYTAVKPA
;
A
#
# COMPACT_ATOMS: atom_id res chain seq x y z
N MET A 1 12.86 32.81 -19.16
CA MET A 1 13.16 32.65 -17.72
C MET A 1 13.20 31.17 -17.46
N ASN A 2 14.39 30.69 -17.19
CA ASN A 2 14.69 29.27 -17.09
C ASN A 2 14.38 28.81 -15.66
N GLU A 3 13.28 28.11 -15.43
CA GLU A 3 13.04 27.47 -14.16
C GLU A 3 13.90 26.21 -14.11
N SER A 4 14.98 26.30 -13.35
CA SER A 4 15.87 25.20 -13.03
C SER A 4 15.11 24.17 -12.18
N ASN A 5 14.80 23.04 -12.79
CA ASN A 5 14.37 21.82 -12.11
C ASN A 5 15.48 21.40 -11.12
N PRO A 6 15.22 21.28 -9.82
CA PRO A 6 16.25 20.83 -8.88
C PRO A 6 16.58 19.36 -9.19
N SER A 7 17.80 19.11 -9.62
CA SER A 7 18.38 17.77 -9.75
C SER A 7 18.45 17.14 -8.34
N ILE A 8 17.54 16.20 -8.06
CA ILE A 8 17.57 15.38 -6.85
C ILE A 8 18.75 14.42 -7.00
N THR A 9 19.78 14.62 -6.19
CA THR A 9 20.94 13.73 -6.07
C THR A 9 20.52 12.38 -5.48
N THR A 10 21.15 11.31 -5.92
CA THR A 10 21.02 9.94 -5.38
C THR A 10 21.31 9.97 -3.88
N GLY A 11 20.24 9.95 -3.04
CA GLY A 11 20.36 10.02 -1.58
C GLY A 11 19.25 10.82 -0.87
N ASP A 12 18.41 11.54 -1.60
CA ASP A 12 17.33 12.32 -0.97
C ASP A 12 16.13 11.40 -0.61
N VAL A 13 15.75 11.43 0.67
CA VAL A 13 14.57 10.74 1.22
C VAL A 13 13.32 11.29 0.52
N LEU A 14 12.59 10.43 -0.18
CA LEU A 14 11.30 10.77 -0.78
C LEU A 14 10.16 10.34 0.15
N ARG A 15 9.67 11.26 0.96
CA ARG A 15 8.51 10.99 1.82
C ARG A 15 7.22 10.92 1.00
N PRO A 16 6.31 9.98 1.31
CA PRO A 16 5.02 9.86 0.61
C PRO A 16 4.10 11.07 0.85
N HIS A 17 4.35 11.83 1.93
CA HIS A 17 3.68 13.10 2.24
C HIS A 17 4.51 13.92 3.24
N THR A 18 4.18 15.20 3.38
CA THR A 18 4.73 16.04 4.45
C THR A 18 4.28 15.51 5.83
N PRO A 19 5.11 15.65 6.88
CA PRO A 19 4.72 15.23 8.22
C PRO A 19 3.38 15.83 8.65
N LEU A 20 2.50 14.97 9.18
CA LEU A 20 1.18 15.38 9.67
C LEU A 20 1.27 15.70 11.16
N SER A 21 1.60 16.95 11.48
CA SER A 21 1.85 17.41 12.85
C SER A 21 0.67 17.24 13.82
N ALA A 22 -0.54 16.96 13.29
CA ALA A 22 -1.70 16.62 14.11
C ALA A 22 -1.61 15.21 14.74
N TYR A 23 -0.72 14.34 14.24
CA TYR A 23 -0.59 12.94 14.65
C TYR A 23 0.79 12.61 15.22
N TYR A 24 1.87 13.18 14.67
CA TYR A 24 3.26 12.93 15.07
C TYR A 24 4.18 14.10 14.70
N ARG A 25 5.31 14.23 15.38
CA ARG A 25 6.27 15.34 15.20
C ARG A 25 7.53 14.91 14.46
N ASP A 26 7.93 13.64 14.62
CA ASP A 26 9.14 13.08 14.03
C ASP A 26 8.92 11.63 13.55
N GLU A 27 9.96 10.99 13.00
CA GLU A 27 9.90 9.64 12.47
C GLU A 27 9.68 8.58 13.56
N ILE A 28 10.20 8.80 14.76
CA ILE A 28 10.02 7.87 15.88
C ILE A 28 8.57 7.88 16.32
N GLU A 29 7.99 9.07 16.50
CA GLU A 29 6.57 9.23 16.83
C GLU A 29 5.66 8.71 15.69
N HIS A 30 6.05 8.88 14.42
CA HIS A 30 5.34 8.32 13.28
C HIS A 30 5.25 6.80 13.35
N ASP A 31 6.38 6.11 13.56
CA ASP A 31 6.40 4.67 13.68
C ASP A 31 5.59 4.14 14.86
N GLN A 32 5.69 4.81 16.01
CA GLN A 32 4.91 4.47 17.20
C GLN A 32 3.41 4.69 16.98
N PHE A 33 3.05 5.80 16.33
CA PHE A 33 1.66 6.11 15.98
C PHE A 33 1.09 5.06 15.04
N LEU A 34 1.81 4.71 13.97
CA LEU A 34 1.37 3.69 13.00
C LEU A 34 1.15 2.34 13.67
N ARG A 35 2.14 1.85 14.44
CA ARG A 35 1.98 0.59 15.17
C ARG A 35 0.74 0.60 16.04
N ARG A 36 0.60 1.62 16.89
CA ARG A 36 -0.55 1.74 17.80
C ARG A 36 -1.87 1.71 17.03
N ILE A 37 -2.03 2.57 16.02
CA ILE A 37 -3.33 2.73 15.36
C ILE A 37 -3.72 1.51 14.54
N PHE A 38 -2.75 0.81 13.92
CA PHE A 38 -3.02 -0.41 13.17
C PHE A 38 -3.22 -1.62 14.10
N ASP A 39 -2.40 -1.80 15.14
CA ASP A 39 -2.58 -2.88 16.13
C ASP A 39 -3.94 -2.77 16.83
N ASP A 40 -4.34 -1.56 17.26
CA ASP A 40 -5.60 -1.33 17.98
C ASP A 40 -6.84 -1.53 17.10
N THR A 41 -6.72 -1.38 15.79
CA THR A 41 -7.85 -1.47 14.85
C THR A 41 -7.90 -2.76 14.04
N ALA A 42 -6.89 -3.62 14.13
CA ALA A 42 -6.74 -4.84 13.33
C ALA A 42 -7.99 -5.73 13.34
N ASN A 43 -8.56 -6.01 14.53
CA ASN A 43 -9.74 -6.87 14.72
C ASN A 43 -11.00 -6.41 13.97
N ASP A 44 -11.17 -5.10 13.78
CA ASP A 44 -12.35 -4.52 13.14
C ASP A 44 -12.08 -4.10 11.68
N TYR A 45 -10.81 -4.11 11.26
CA TYR A 45 -10.36 -3.57 9.97
C TYR A 45 -11.09 -4.21 8.79
N ASP A 46 -11.08 -5.53 8.69
CA ASP A 46 -11.70 -6.27 7.58
C ASP A 46 -13.23 -6.09 7.55
N ARG A 47 -13.86 -5.97 8.73
CA ARG A 47 -15.30 -5.74 8.80
C ARG A 47 -15.67 -4.37 8.26
N ILE A 48 -14.93 -3.33 8.66
CA ILE A 48 -15.16 -1.97 8.22
C ILE A 48 -14.89 -1.87 6.72
N GLU A 49 -13.74 -2.38 6.23
CA GLU A 49 -13.40 -2.41 4.81
C GLU A 49 -14.50 -3.08 3.96
N ARG A 50 -15.00 -4.23 4.40
CA ARG A 50 -16.08 -4.94 3.71
C ARG A 50 -17.36 -4.13 3.59
N VAL A 51 -17.74 -3.42 4.64
CA VAL A 51 -18.93 -2.55 4.63
C VAL A 51 -18.70 -1.35 3.70
N LEU A 52 -17.55 -0.68 3.80
CA LEU A 52 -17.22 0.48 2.98
C LEU A 52 -17.10 0.13 1.48
N ALA A 53 -16.52 -1.03 1.17
CA ALA A 53 -16.40 -1.52 -0.20
C ALA A 53 -17.67 -2.21 -0.72
N LEU A 54 -18.74 -2.30 0.07
CA LEU A 54 -19.96 -3.06 -0.26
C LEU A 54 -19.65 -4.48 -0.77
N GLY A 55 -18.59 -5.11 -0.24
CA GLY A 55 -18.10 -6.43 -0.64
C GLY A 55 -17.39 -6.47 -2.01
N SER A 56 -17.18 -5.35 -2.69
CA SER A 56 -16.53 -5.31 -4.01
C SER A 56 -15.00 -5.37 -3.94
N GLY A 57 -14.39 -5.13 -2.78
CA GLY A 57 -12.94 -5.02 -2.59
C GLY A 57 -12.17 -6.26 -3.04
N SER A 58 -12.67 -7.46 -2.74
CA SER A 58 -12.07 -8.73 -3.20
C SER A 58 -12.01 -8.82 -4.73
N ARG A 59 -13.14 -8.53 -5.41
CA ARG A 59 -13.19 -8.55 -6.88
C ARG A 59 -12.24 -7.53 -7.51
N TYR A 60 -12.17 -6.34 -6.94
CA TYR A 60 -11.24 -5.29 -7.39
C TYR A 60 -9.79 -5.74 -7.25
N ARG A 61 -9.37 -6.22 -6.07
CA ARG A 61 -7.99 -6.69 -5.81
C ARG A 61 -7.61 -7.83 -6.75
N ARG A 62 -8.51 -8.80 -6.96
CA ARG A 62 -8.29 -9.90 -7.91
C ARG A 62 -8.10 -9.39 -9.33
N ALA A 63 -8.94 -8.49 -9.80
CA ALA A 63 -8.84 -7.91 -11.13
C ALA A 63 -7.52 -7.11 -11.31
N ALA A 64 -7.10 -6.35 -10.30
CA ALA A 64 -5.83 -5.62 -10.31
C ALA A 64 -4.62 -6.57 -10.39
N LEU A 65 -4.60 -7.64 -9.60
CA LEU A 65 -3.55 -8.68 -9.66
C LEU A 65 -3.48 -9.35 -11.05
N GLN A 66 -4.64 -9.62 -11.65
CA GLN A 66 -4.71 -10.17 -13.01
C GLN A 66 -4.22 -9.17 -14.08
N ARG A 67 -4.57 -7.88 -13.97
CA ARG A 67 -4.05 -6.81 -14.84
C ARG A 67 -2.53 -6.68 -14.71
N ALA A 68 -2.01 -6.81 -13.50
CA ALA A 68 -0.57 -6.84 -13.22
C ALA A 68 0.11 -8.15 -13.66
N GLN A 69 -0.65 -9.08 -14.23
CA GLN A 69 -0.19 -10.37 -14.77
C GLN A 69 0.45 -11.28 -13.71
N LEU A 70 -0.15 -11.35 -12.51
CA LEU A 70 0.23 -12.35 -11.53
C LEU A 70 -0.06 -13.75 -12.09
N SER A 71 0.97 -14.59 -12.17
CA SER A 71 0.92 -15.91 -12.78
C SER A 71 0.71 -17.02 -11.76
N ALA A 72 0.12 -18.13 -12.21
CA ALA A 72 0.06 -19.36 -11.41
C ALA A 72 1.48 -19.86 -11.08
N GLY A 73 1.68 -20.38 -9.89
CA GLY A 73 2.98 -20.88 -9.42
C GLY A 73 3.99 -19.79 -8.99
N ALA A 74 3.64 -18.50 -9.07
CA ALA A 74 4.55 -17.41 -8.75
C ALA A 74 4.97 -17.39 -7.27
N GLN A 75 6.21 -16.93 -7.02
CA GLN A 75 6.71 -16.57 -5.70
C GLN A 75 6.33 -15.11 -5.42
N VAL A 76 5.39 -14.88 -4.51
CA VAL A 76 4.83 -13.56 -4.20
C VAL A 76 5.36 -13.04 -2.88
N LEU A 77 5.75 -11.77 -2.86
CA LEU A 77 6.00 -11.01 -1.63
C LEU A 77 4.94 -9.92 -1.51
N ASP A 78 4.11 -9.99 -0.46
CA ASP A 78 3.09 -8.97 -0.15
C ASP A 78 3.62 -8.05 0.96
N VAL A 79 3.96 -6.81 0.60
CA VAL A 79 4.59 -5.84 1.51
C VAL A 79 3.53 -4.91 2.08
N GLY A 80 3.51 -4.78 3.41
CA GLY A 80 2.37 -4.20 4.12
C GLY A 80 1.16 -5.12 4.00
N ILE A 81 1.34 -6.44 4.28
CA ILE A 81 0.30 -7.46 4.12
C ILE A 81 -0.96 -7.14 4.94
N GLY A 82 -0.81 -6.44 6.08
CA GLY A 82 -1.90 -6.12 6.98
C GLY A 82 -2.63 -7.40 7.45
N THR A 83 -3.94 -7.41 7.28
CA THR A 83 -4.82 -8.55 7.58
C THR A 83 -4.89 -9.59 6.44
N GLY A 84 -4.12 -9.40 5.36
CA GLY A 84 -4.01 -10.34 4.24
C GLY A 84 -5.06 -10.19 3.14
N LEU A 85 -5.68 -9.03 2.99
CA LEU A 85 -6.75 -8.83 1.98
C LEU A 85 -6.26 -8.96 0.52
N VAL A 86 -5.04 -8.47 0.21
CA VAL A 86 -4.41 -8.67 -1.11
C VAL A 86 -3.87 -10.08 -1.23
N ALA A 87 -3.17 -10.55 -0.19
CA ALA A 87 -2.60 -11.89 -0.12
C ALA A 87 -3.63 -12.99 -0.39
N ARG A 88 -4.86 -12.85 0.13
CA ARG A 88 -5.96 -13.80 -0.10
C ARG A 88 -6.27 -13.99 -1.57
N GLU A 89 -6.35 -12.90 -2.32
CA GLU A 89 -6.63 -12.94 -3.75
C GLU A 89 -5.41 -13.41 -4.55
N ALA A 90 -4.20 -13.06 -4.11
CA ALA A 90 -2.96 -13.53 -4.71
C ALA A 90 -2.83 -15.05 -4.57
N LEU A 91 -3.05 -15.62 -3.37
CA LEU A 91 -3.04 -17.07 -3.13
C LEU A 91 -4.01 -17.82 -4.06
N ALA A 92 -5.22 -17.30 -4.24
CA ALA A 92 -6.20 -17.90 -5.11
C ALA A 92 -5.77 -17.90 -6.59
N LEU A 93 -4.93 -16.94 -7.01
CA LEU A 93 -4.42 -16.86 -8.39
C LEU A 93 -3.15 -17.70 -8.59
N ILE A 94 -2.23 -17.73 -7.64
CA ILE A 94 -0.98 -18.50 -7.79
C ILE A 94 -1.19 -20.00 -7.61
N GLY A 95 -2.26 -20.39 -6.90
CA GLY A 95 -2.61 -21.79 -6.71
C GLY A 95 -1.62 -22.59 -5.85
N PRO A 96 -1.73 -23.93 -5.83
CA PRO A 96 -1.00 -24.77 -4.87
C PRO A 96 0.52 -24.87 -5.12
N HIS A 97 1.01 -24.47 -6.27
CA HIS A 97 2.43 -24.46 -6.61
C HIS A 97 3.12 -23.11 -6.38
N GLY A 98 2.33 -22.08 -6.08
CA GLY A 98 2.85 -20.77 -5.69
C GLY A 98 3.23 -20.70 -4.21
N ARG A 99 4.03 -19.70 -3.85
CA ARG A 99 4.36 -19.38 -2.46
C ARG A 99 4.09 -17.90 -2.21
N LEU A 100 3.58 -17.57 -1.03
CA LEU A 100 3.38 -16.21 -0.61
C LEU A 100 4.05 -15.96 0.72
N VAL A 101 4.86 -14.91 0.77
CA VAL A 101 5.45 -14.35 1.98
C VAL A 101 4.82 -12.98 2.22
N GLY A 102 4.36 -12.73 3.43
CA GLY A 102 3.84 -11.43 3.85
C GLY A 102 4.81 -10.72 4.78
N VAL A 103 5.01 -9.42 4.56
CA VAL A 103 5.83 -8.57 5.42
C VAL A 103 4.99 -7.42 5.95
N ASP A 104 5.01 -7.18 7.25
CA ASP A 104 4.34 -6.04 7.89
C ASP A 104 5.08 -5.60 9.15
N PRO A 105 5.13 -4.30 9.49
CA PRO A 105 5.69 -3.83 10.75
C PRO A 105 4.74 -3.99 11.95
N SER A 106 3.43 -4.29 11.73
CA SER A 106 2.40 -4.43 12.76
C SER A 106 2.14 -5.91 13.11
N PRO A 107 2.55 -6.39 14.28
CA PRO A 107 2.22 -7.74 14.75
C PRO A 107 0.72 -7.94 14.94
N GLY A 108 -0.03 -6.89 15.35
CA GLY A 108 -1.48 -6.96 15.52
C GLY A 108 -2.18 -7.24 14.20
N MET A 109 -1.81 -6.54 13.13
CA MET A 109 -2.36 -6.79 11.80
C MET A 109 -2.03 -8.19 11.28
N MET A 110 -0.78 -8.62 11.41
CA MET A 110 -0.36 -9.99 11.02
C MET A 110 -1.09 -11.07 11.83
N GLY A 111 -1.42 -10.80 13.09
CA GLY A 111 -2.19 -11.71 13.95
C GLY A 111 -3.60 -12.03 13.43
N GLU A 112 -4.17 -11.16 12.61
CA GLU A 112 -5.48 -11.36 11.97
C GLU A 112 -5.40 -12.16 10.64
N VAL A 113 -4.19 -12.45 10.15
CA VAL A 113 -4.01 -13.23 8.92
C VAL A 113 -4.37 -14.70 9.18
N THR A 114 -5.50 -15.14 8.63
CA THR A 114 -6.01 -16.52 8.77
C THR A 114 -5.73 -17.38 7.52
N LEU A 115 -4.78 -16.97 6.69
CA LEU A 115 -4.44 -17.64 5.43
C LEU A 115 -3.47 -18.78 5.66
N LEU A 116 -3.85 -19.99 5.25
CA LEU A 116 -2.98 -21.17 5.36
C LEU A 116 -1.84 -21.09 4.32
N GLY A 117 -0.65 -21.49 4.74
CA GLY A 117 0.52 -21.57 3.86
C GLY A 117 1.20 -20.22 3.56
N VAL A 118 0.83 -19.16 4.27
CA VAL A 118 1.52 -17.87 4.20
C VAL A 118 2.59 -17.81 5.28
N GLU A 119 3.81 -17.49 4.89
CA GLU A 119 4.88 -17.14 5.81
C GLU A 119 4.78 -15.65 6.16
N LEU A 120 4.79 -15.31 7.44
CA LEU A 120 4.69 -13.92 7.92
C LEU A 120 6.01 -13.50 8.55
N LEU A 121 6.53 -12.36 8.10
CA LEU A 121 7.79 -11.79 8.58
C LEU A 121 7.54 -10.36 9.08
N CYS A 122 8.04 -10.06 10.28
CA CYS A 122 8.04 -8.68 10.76
C CYS A 122 9.13 -7.89 10.03
N GLY A 123 8.76 -6.78 9.38
CA GLY A 123 9.70 -5.97 8.61
C GLY A 123 9.06 -4.73 8.02
N ARG A 124 9.90 -3.88 7.41
CA ARG A 124 9.48 -2.63 6.77
C ARG A 124 9.77 -2.69 5.27
N ALA A 125 9.03 -1.89 4.50
CA ALA A 125 9.20 -1.80 3.07
C ALA A 125 10.61 -1.31 2.65
N GLU A 126 11.22 -0.46 3.47
CA GLU A 126 12.55 0.13 3.27
C GLU A 126 13.72 -0.80 3.62
N ALA A 127 13.43 -1.94 4.28
CA ALA A 127 14.42 -2.94 4.68
C ALA A 127 13.74 -4.31 4.76
N LEU A 128 13.55 -4.94 3.60
CA LEU A 128 12.83 -6.20 3.49
C LEU A 128 13.67 -7.38 4.01
N PRO A 129 13.13 -8.23 4.91
CA PRO A 129 13.82 -9.42 5.40
C PRO A 129 13.78 -10.56 4.37
N GLN A 130 14.16 -10.26 3.13
CA GLN A 130 14.20 -11.17 2.00
C GLN A 130 15.52 -11.05 1.25
N LEU A 131 15.98 -12.17 0.67
CA LEU A 131 17.17 -12.19 -0.18
C LEU A 131 16.88 -11.55 -1.55
N ASP A 132 17.96 -11.19 -2.25
CA ASP A 132 17.90 -10.65 -3.61
C ASP A 132 17.30 -11.67 -4.59
N ALA A 133 16.51 -11.18 -5.54
CA ALA A 133 15.97 -11.95 -6.65
C ALA A 133 15.28 -13.27 -6.23
N THR A 134 14.45 -13.21 -5.18
CA THR A 134 13.68 -14.36 -4.69
C THR A 134 12.22 -14.35 -5.11
N SER A 135 11.69 -13.18 -5.51
CA SER A 135 10.26 -13.00 -5.80
C SER A 135 10.00 -12.80 -7.30
N ASP A 136 8.97 -13.43 -7.83
CA ASP A 136 8.47 -13.22 -9.18
C ASP A 136 7.50 -12.03 -9.24
N PHE A 137 6.85 -11.76 -8.09
CA PHE A 137 5.86 -10.70 -7.95
C PHE A 137 5.95 -10.05 -6.57
N VAL A 138 5.91 -8.71 -6.54
CA VAL A 138 5.77 -7.92 -5.32
C VAL A 138 4.43 -7.19 -5.37
N SER A 139 3.64 -7.29 -4.30
CA SER A 139 2.44 -6.50 -4.11
C SER A 139 2.56 -5.59 -2.88
N MET A 140 1.90 -4.43 -2.95
CA MET A 140 1.67 -3.54 -1.81
C MET A 140 0.25 -2.98 -1.91
N GLY A 141 -0.58 -3.25 -0.91
CA GLY A 141 -1.97 -2.79 -0.91
C GLY A 141 -2.21 -1.67 0.10
N TYR A 142 -2.41 -0.43 -0.39
CA TYR A 142 -2.80 0.74 0.41
C TYR A 142 -1.83 1.14 1.53
N ALA A 143 -0.57 0.69 1.44
CA ALA A 143 0.46 0.96 2.43
C ALA A 143 1.47 2.03 1.99
N LEU A 144 1.50 2.45 0.71
CA LEU A 144 2.48 3.39 0.17
C LEU A 144 2.56 4.71 0.94
N ARG A 145 1.45 5.25 1.39
CA ARG A 145 1.38 6.52 2.13
C ARG A 145 1.80 6.41 3.60
N HIS A 146 2.12 5.20 4.07
CA HIS A 146 2.52 4.92 5.46
C HIS A 146 4.00 4.57 5.61
N ILE A 147 4.74 4.41 4.50
CA ILE A 147 6.20 4.16 4.53
C ILE A 147 6.96 5.46 4.81
N ALA A 148 8.19 5.35 5.30
CA ALA A 148 9.00 6.52 5.64
C ALA A 148 9.74 7.09 4.42
N ASP A 149 10.23 6.21 3.52
CA ASP A 149 10.98 6.59 2.32
C ASP A 149 10.61 5.73 1.12
N VAL A 150 9.92 6.34 0.16
CA VAL A 150 9.50 5.72 -1.11
C VAL A 150 10.69 5.25 -1.93
N SER A 151 11.80 6.01 -1.93
CA SER A 151 13.00 5.69 -2.71
C SER A 151 13.65 4.40 -2.21
N SER A 152 13.85 4.29 -0.90
CA SER A 152 14.40 3.08 -0.27
C SER A 152 13.49 1.88 -0.44
N ALA A 153 12.17 2.06 -0.27
CA ALA A 153 11.21 0.97 -0.47
C ALA A 153 11.23 0.45 -1.93
N PHE A 154 11.27 1.34 -2.91
CA PHE A 154 11.31 0.92 -4.31
C PHE A 154 12.65 0.28 -4.71
N ALA A 155 13.75 0.69 -4.10
CA ALA A 155 15.04 0.00 -4.25
C ALA A 155 14.98 -1.42 -3.69
N GLU A 156 14.35 -1.61 -2.52
CA GLU A 156 14.14 -2.93 -1.93
C GLU A 156 13.21 -3.81 -2.78
N PHE A 157 12.11 -3.26 -3.31
CA PHE A 157 11.22 -4.00 -4.23
C PHE A 157 11.98 -4.44 -5.48
N PHE A 158 12.83 -3.54 -6.02
CA PHE A 158 13.69 -3.88 -7.16
C PHE A 158 14.70 -4.96 -6.80
N ARG A 159 15.33 -4.89 -5.63
CA ARG A 159 16.33 -5.85 -5.16
C ARG A 159 15.74 -7.26 -5.05
N VAL A 160 14.59 -7.41 -4.38
CA VAL A 160 13.99 -8.73 -4.10
C VAL A 160 13.32 -9.37 -5.31
N LEU A 161 12.93 -8.58 -6.31
CA LEU A 161 12.38 -9.09 -7.56
C LEU A 161 13.44 -9.76 -8.41
N ARG A 162 13.09 -10.88 -9.03
CA ARG A 162 13.88 -11.51 -10.10
C ARG A 162 13.86 -10.64 -11.36
N PRO A 163 14.87 -10.77 -12.23
CA PRO A 163 14.77 -10.21 -13.60
C PRO A 163 13.48 -10.66 -14.26
N GLY A 164 12.75 -9.75 -14.89
CA GLY A 164 11.40 -10.01 -15.44
C GLY A 164 10.27 -9.98 -14.41
N GLY A 165 10.58 -9.89 -13.12
CA GLY A 165 9.60 -9.82 -12.02
C GLY A 165 8.75 -8.55 -12.06
N ARG A 166 7.56 -8.61 -11.47
CA ARG A 166 6.53 -7.58 -11.57
C ARG A 166 6.18 -6.98 -10.23
N LEU A 167 5.85 -5.70 -10.24
CA LEU A 167 5.37 -4.93 -9.10
C LEU A 167 3.94 -4.48 -9.33
N LEU A 168 3.11 -4.58 -8.27
CA LEU A 168 1.79 -3.95 -8.18
C LEU A 168 1.67 -3.18 -6.86
N ILE A 169 1.38 -1.88 -6.94
CA ILE A 169 1.01 -1.07 -5.78
C ILE A 169 -0.42 -0.59 -5.98
N LEU A 170 -1.30 -0.90 -5.01
CA LEU A 170 -2.67 -0.39 -4.94
C LEU A 170 -2.71 0.79 -3.98
N GLU A 171 -3.35 1.89 -4.41
CA GLU A 171 -3.47 3.07 -3.56
C GLU A 171 -4.77 3.84 -3.84
N ILE A 172 -5.27 4.56 -2.83
CA ILE A 172 -6.37 5.51 -3.01
C ILE A 172 -5.76 6.88 -3.27
N THR A 173 -6.15 7.48 -4.40
CA THR A 173 -5.66 8.81 -4.79
C THR A 173 -6.79 9.79 -4.96
N LYS A 174 -6.48 11.08 -4.81
CA LYS A 174 -7.48 12.14 -5.02
C LYS A 174 -8.01 12.11 -6.46
N PRO A 175 -9.33 12.27 -6.65
CA PRO A 175 -9.89 12.51 -7.98
C PRO A 175 -9.30 13.79 -8.60
N THR A 176 -9.23 13.85 -9.92
CA THR A 176 -8.70 15.01 -10.65
C THR A 176 -9.61 16.23 -10.60
N GLY A 177 -10.89 16.06 -10.28
CA GLY A 177 -11.90 17.13 -10.25
C GLY A 177 -12.19 17.66 -8.84
N ARG A 178 -12.42 18.97 -8.68
CA ARG A 178 -12.77 19.59 -7.39
C ARG A 178 -14.01 18.97 -6.75
N VAL A 179 -15.05 18.70 -7.52
CA VAL A 179 -16.31 18.10 -7.03
C VAL A 179 -16.04 16.69 -6.50
N GLY A 180 -15.31 15.85 -7.24
CA GLY A 180 -14.94 14.51 -6.81
C GLY A 180 -14.08 14.53 -5.53
N THR A 181 -13.13 15.46 -5.43
CA THR A 181 -12.30 15.63 -4.24
C THR A 181 -13.13 16.03 -3.01
N ILE A 182 -14.07 17.00 -3.16
CA ILE A 182 -14.96 17.41 -2.07
C ILE A 182 -15.87 16.25 -1.65
N ALA A 183 -16.43 15.53 -2.61
CA ALA A 183 -17.30 14.38 -2.34
C ALA A 183 -16.53 13.26 -1.59
N LEU A 184 -15.34 12.90 -2.05
CA LEU A 184 -14.50 11.90 -1.38
C LEU A 184 -14.07 12.37 0.01
N LYS A 185 -13.68 13.64 0.17
CA LYS A 185 -13.32 14.23 1.46
C LYS A 185 -14.48 14.15 2.46
N THR A 186 -15.67 14.55 2.01
CA THR A 186 -16.88 14.49 2.84
C THR A 186 -17.20 13.06 3.22
N TYR A 187 -17.15 12.12 2.26
CA TYR A 187 -17.35 10.70 2.52
C TYR A 187 -16.36 10.17 3.58
N MET A 188 -15.06 10.38 3.38
CA MET A 188 -14.00 9.87 4.25
C MET A 188 -13.99 10.52 5.65
N ARG A 189 -14.34 11.79 5.77
CA ARG A 189 -14.31 12.52 7.05
C ARG A 189 -15.60 12.47 7.85
N THR A 190 -16.73 12.14 7.21
CA THR A 190 -18.04 12.12 7.90
C THR A 190 -18.69 10.74 7.84
N VAL A 191 -18.89 10.17 6.65
CA VAL A 191 -19.64 8.91 6.50
C VAL A 191 -18.82 7.73 7.05
N VAL A 192 -17.56 7.63 6.64
CA VAL A 192 -16.68 6.52 7.05
C VAL A 192 -16.49 6.44 8.57
N PRO A 193 -16.15 7.52 9.30
CA PRO A 193 -16.03 7.47 10.76
C PRO A 193 -17.33 7.09 11.46
N VAL A 194 -18.49 7.53 10.96
CA VAL A 194 -19.80 7.14 11.53
C VAL A 194 -20.04 5.66 11.32
N ILE A 195 -19.82 5.14 10.11
CA ILE A 195 -19.94 3.69 9.84
C ILE A 195 -18.96 2.92 10.72
N ALA A 196 -17.70 3.36 10.81
CA ALA A 196 -16.69 2.73 11.63
C ALA A 196 -17.11 2.68 13.12
N GLN A 197 -17.66 3.76 13.67
CA GLN A 197 -18.17 3.79 15.04
C GLN A 197 -19.36 2.83 15.29
N VAL A 198 -20.22 2.65 14.28
CA VAL A 198 -21.37 1.74 14.37
C VAL A 198 -20.96 0.29 14.22
N VAL A 199 -20.00 0.02 13.31
CA VAL A 199 -19.53 -1.32 12.97
C VAL A 199 -18.48 -1.81 13.98
N ALA A 200 -17.55 -0.96 14.37
CA ALA A 200 -16.56 -1.23 15.39
C ALA A 200 -17.09 -0.84 16.77
N ARG A 201 -16.86 -1.69 17.74
CA ARG A 201 -17.22 -1.43 19.14
C ARG A 201 -16.25 -0.47 19.86
N ARG A 202 -15.21 0.05 19.17
CA ARG A 202 -14.14 0.88 19.73
C ARG A 202 -14.11 2.29 19.13
N ARG A 203 -13.76 3.30 19.95
CA ARG A 203 -13.68 4.71 19.53
C ARG A 203 -12.46 5.03 18.67
N ASP A 204 -11.40 4.22 18.77
CA ASP A 204 -10.08 4.47 18.13
C ASP A 204 -10.12 4.30 16.60
N THR A 205 -11.09 3.55 16.09
CA THR A 205 -11.31 3.38 14.65
C THR A 205 -11.63 4.69 13.92
N ALA A 206 -12.26 5.68 14.58
CA ALA A 206 -12.54 6.98 13.95
C ALA A 206 -11.25 7.82 13.71
N GLU A 207 -10.23 7.65 14.55
CA GLU A 207 -8.92 8.30 14.37
C GLU A 207 -8.22 7.74 13.13
N LEU A 208 -8.20 6.42 12.96
CA LEU A 208 -7.64 5.75 11.78
C LEU A 208 -8.23 6.32 10.49
N TRP A 209 -9.55 6.42 10.37
CA TRP A 209 -10.19 6.86 9.13
C TRP A 209 -9.98 8.35 8.84
N ARG A 210 -9.84 9.20 9.89
CA ARG A 210 -9.42 10.60 9.70
C ARG A 210 -7.98 10.67 9.21
N TYR A 211 -7.07 9.91 9.82
CA TYR A 211 -5.70 9.79 9.40
C TYR A 211 -5.59 9.29 7.94
N TYR A 212 -6.40 8.31 7.55
CA TYR A 212 -6.46 7.83 6.16
C TYR A 212 -6.76 8.95 5.18
N TRP A 213 -7.76 9.78 5.46
CA TRP A 213 -8.06 10.90 4.57
C TRP A 213 -6.90 11.91 4.52
N ASP A 214 -6.34 12.27 5.66
CA ASP A 214 -5.29 13.28 5.74
C ASP A 214 -4.01 12.82 5.01
N THR A 215 -3.67 11.52 5.07
CA THR A 215 -2.57 10.94 4.26
C THR A 215 -2.90 10.88 2.77
N ILE A 216 -4.15 10.56 2.38
CA ILE A 216 -4.58 10.60 0.96
C ILE A 216 -4.50 12.04 0.42
N GLU A 217 -4.95 13.03 1.20
CA GLU A 217 -4.94 14.44 0.81
C GLU A 217 -3.51 14.98 0.65
N ALA A 218 -2.58 14.55 1.50
CA ALA A 218 -1.19 15.00 1.52
C ALA A 218 -0.24 14.18 0.63
N CYS A 219 -0.67 13.02 0.11
CA CYS A 219 0.19 12.11 -0.64
C CYS A 219 0.81 12.77 -1.87
N ILE A 220 2.06 12.40 -2.16
CA ILE A 220 2.78 12.84 -3.36
C ILE A 220 1.96 12.56 -4.63
N PRO A 221 2.10 13.40 -5.66
CA PRO A 221 1.40 13.22 -6.93
C PRO A 221 1.72 11.85 -7.57
N PRO A 222 0.76 11.26 -8.30
CA PRO A 222 0.99 9.99 -9.00
C PRO A 222 2.22 9.97 -9.93
N ASP A 223 2.52 11.09 -10.58
CA ASP A 223 3.70 11.19 -11.46
C ASP A 223 4.99 11.06 -10.67
N SER A 224 5.05 11.59 -9.44
CA SER A 224 6.20 11.44 -8.56
C SER A 224 6.43 9.97 -8.16
N VAL A 225 5.36 9.19 -7.98
CA VAL A 225 5.45 7.73 -7.74
C VAL A 225 6.02 7.02 -8.96
N LEU A 226 5.53 7.34 -10.16
CA LEU A 226 6.04 6.76 -11.41
C LEU A 226 7.51 7.11 -11.65
N ASP A 227 7.89 8.35 -11.38
CA ASP A 227 9.29 8.79 -11.51
C ASP A 227 10.21 8.11 -10.49
N ALA A 228 9.74 7.89 -9.26
CA ALA A 228 10.49 7.14 -8.25
C ALA A 228 10.70 5.68 -8.68
N LEU A 229 9.67 5.02 -9.25
CA LEU A 229 9.81 3.67 -9.81
C LEU A 229 10.85 3.62 -10.93
N ARG A 230 10.84 4.58 -11.87
CA ARG A 230 11.82 4.66 -12.95
C ARG A 230 13.23 4.88 -12.41
N ARG A 231 13.40 5.76 -11.42
CA ARG A 231 14.71 5.99 -10.75
C ARG A 231 15.23 4.75 -10.03
N ALA A 232 14.34 3.92 -9.46
CA ALA A 232 14.73 2.65 -8.86
C ALA A 232 15.13 1.57 -9.89
N GLY A 233 15.03 1.86 -11.20
CA GLY A 233 15.45 0.96 -12.29
C GLY A 233 14.30 0.18 -12.94
N PHE A 234 13.06 0.37 -12.51
CA PHE A 234 11.91 -0.31 -13.11
C PHE A 234 11.64 0.19 -14.54
N ALA A 235 11.37 -0.76 -15.43
CA ALA A 235 10.84 -0.49 -16.76
C ALA A 235 9.30 -0.53 -16.74
N SER A 236 8.69 0.03 -17.79
CA SER A 236 7.24 -0.01 -18.02
C SER A 236 6.39 0.46 -16.82
N ALA A 237 6.91 1.42 -16.03
CA ALA A 237 6.16 2.00 -14.94
C ALA A 237 4.93 2.75 -15.46
N GLN A 238 3.74 2.31 -15.06
CA GLN A 238 2.46 2.86 -15.51
C GLN A 238 1.45 2.88 -14.38
N ARG A 239 0.41 3.70 -14.55
CA ARG A 239 -0.71 3.83 -13.62
C ARG A 239 -2.02 3.53 -14.33
N HIS A 240 -2.81 2.62 -13.78
CA HIS A 240 -4.22 2.43 -14.11
C HIS A 240 -5.08 3.06 -13.01
N VAL A 241 -6.23 3.66 -13.37
CA VAL A 241 -7.15 4.28 -12.41
C VAL A 241 -8.53 3.66 -12.55
N GLU A 242 -9.04 3.07 -11.49
CA GLU A 242 -10.38 2.51 -11.41
C GLU A 242 -11.28 3.46 -10.59
N LEU A 243 -12.51 3.68 -11.06
CA LEU A 243 -13.51 4.55 -10.43
C LEU A 243 -13.02 5.98 -10.09
N GLY A 244 -11.92 6.43 -10.73
CA GLY A 244 -11.34 7.76 -10.53
C GLY A 244 -10.60 7.97 -9.21
N ILE A 245 -10.52 6.96 -8.34
CA ILE A 245 -9.90 7.05 -7.02
C ILE A 245 -8.93 5.92 -6.70
N PHE A 246 -9.11 4.74 -7.28
CA PHE A 246 -8.22 3.60 -7.06
C PHE A 246 -7.10 3.61 -8.09
N SER A 247 -5.87 3.81 -7.64
CA SER A 247 -4.68 3.78 -8.48
C SER A 247 -3.96 2.45 -8.34
N GLU A 248 -3.61 1.87 -9.47
CA GLU A 248 -2.79 0.69 -9.60
C GLU A 248 -1.49 1.09 -10.31
N TYR A 249 -0.40 1.12 -9.56
CA TYR A 249 0.92 1.33 -10.15
C TYR A 249 1.52 -0.03 -10.45
N THR A 250 1.91 -0.24 -11.70
CA THR A 250 2.58 -1.47 -12.15
C THR A 250 3.92 -1.14 -12.76
N ALA A 251 4.89 -2.01 -12.55
CA ALA A 251 6.22 -1.87 -13.11
C ALA A 251 6.87 -3.25 -13.28
N VAL A 252 7.92 -3.34 -14.09
CA VAL A 252 8.66 -4.58 -14.38
C VAL A 252 10.13 -4.35 -14.12
N LYS A 253 10.78 -5.28 -13.41
CA LYS A 253 12.24 -5.32 -13.35
C LYS A 253 12.77 -5.82 -14.68
N PRO A 254 13.67 -5.10 -15.37
CA PRO A 254 14.28 -5.59 -16.62
C PRO A 254 14.90 -6.98 -16.47
N ALA A 255 14.95 -7.74 -17.61
CA ALA A 255 15.56 -9.05 -17.66
C ALA A 255 17.10 -8.97 -17.62
#